data_54a73a10a219f736eddc4abaf74c809d
#
_entry.id   54a73a10a219f736eddc4abaf74c809d
#
_cell.length_a   1.000
_cell.length_b   1.000
_cell.length_c   1.000
_cell.angle_alpha   90.00
_cell.angle_beta   90.00
_cell.angle_gamma   90.00
#
_symmetry.space_group_name_H-M   'P 1'
#
loop_
_entity.id
_entity.type
_entity.pdbx_description
1 polymer ?
#
loop_
_entity_poly.entity_id
_entity_poly.type
_entity_poly.pdbx_seq_one_letter_code
_entity_poly.pdbx_strand_id
1 'polypeptide(L)'
;MKTYLELIKLPTFEERIEYLRCYGSPSKVTFGEYRLLNQMLYRSPVWKRIRQQVILRDDGCDLAMPDRPIGADTDPSHRKYERIIIHHINPITIEQVSNSDPVVYDLNNLITVSHNTHEAIHYSDASILIPSKPTERFKGDTKLW
;
A
#
# COMPACT_ATOMS: atom_id res chain seq x y z
N MET A 1 -11.05 15.09 -3.39
CA MET A 1 -10.17 14.00 -3.84
C MET A 1 -9.11 13.77 -2.75
N LYS A 2 -8.90 12.54 -2.34
CA LYS A 2 -7.90 12.18 -1.31
C LYS A 2 -6.49 12.36 -1.87
N THR A 3 -5.54 12.83 -1.04
CA THR A 3 -4.18 13.11 -1.50
C THR A 3 -3.12 12.56 -0.53
N TYR A 4 -1.91 12.34 -1.07
CA TYR A 4 -0.73 12.01 -0.27
C TYR A 4 -0.45 13.04 0.83
N LEU A 5 -0.56 14.34 0.49
CA LEU A 5 -0.27 15.42 1.43
C LEU A 5 -1.25 15.49 2.61
N GLU A 6 -2.48 15.04 2.41
CA GLU A 6 -3.47 14.91 3.50
C GLU A 6 -3.19 13.68 4.36
N LEU A 7 -2.86 12.56 3.71
CA LEU A 7 -2.56 11.29 4.39
C LEU A 7 -1.42 11.42 5.38
N ILE A 8 -0.30 12.02 4.96
CA ILE A 8 0.90 12.14 5.82
C ILE A 8 0.71 13.03 7.05
N LYS A 9 -0.34 13.86 7.08
CA LYS A 9 -0.70 14.68 8.25
C LYS A 9 -1.43 13.89 9.33
N LEU A 10 -1.95 12.72 8.99
CA LEU A 10 -2.66 11.86 9.94
C LEU A 10 -1.64 11.10 10.80
N PRO A 11 -1.68 11.28 12.14
CA PRO A 11 -0.63 10.75 13.00
C PRO A 11 -0.77 9.28 13.32
N THR A 12 -1.99 8.73 13.27
CA THR A 12 -2.27 7.36 13.71
C THR A 12 -2.59 6.43 12.55
N PHE A 13 -2.34 5.16 12.78
CA PHE A 13 -2.70 4.08 11.86
C PHE A 13 -4.22 4.05 11.60
N GLU A 14 -5.04 4.18 12.63
CA GLU A 14 -6.49 4.13 12.54
C GLU A 14 -7.02 5.24 11.63
N GLU A 15 -6.51 6.47 11.78
CA GLU A 15 -6.90 7.60 10.95
C GLU A 15 -6.47 7.40 9.49
N ARG A 16 -5.27 6.85 9.26
CA ARG A 16 -4.78 6.60 7.91
C ARG A 16 -5.56 5.49 7.21
N ILE A 17 -5.87 4.39 7.91
CA ILE A 17 -6.69 3.30 7.36
C ILE A 17 -8.10 3.79 7.03
N GLU A 18 -8.71 4.55 7.92
CA GLU A 18 -10.05 5.12 7.66
C GLU A 18 -10.03 6.07 6.46
N TYR A 19 -9.00 6.91 6.35
CA TYR A 19 -8.81 7.79 5.21
C TYR A 19 -8.63 7.02 3.89
N LEU A 20 -7.86 5.94 3.90
CA LEU A 20 -7.58 5.13 2.71
C LEU A 20 -8.73 4.20 2.33
N ARG A 21 -9.64 3.92 3.27
CA ARG A 21 -10.72 2.96 3.07
C ARG A 21 -11.47 3.21 1.76
N CYS A 22 -11.57 2.16 0.95
CA CYS A 22 -12.36 2.14 -0.25
C CYS A 22 -13.78 1.66 0.10
N TYR A 23 -14.76 2.55 0.05
CA TYR A 23 -16.15 2.19 0.22
C TYR A 23 -16.66 1.54 -1.09
N GLY A 24 -16.85 0.26 -1.09
CA GLY A 24 -17.34 -0.53 -2.21
C GLY A 24 -16.57 -1.84 -2.36
N SER A 25 -17.26 -2.90 -2.74
CA SER A 25 -16.58 -4.13 -3.13
C SER A 25 -15.60 -3.81 -4.25
N PRO A 26 -14.35 -4.29 -4.20
CA PRO A 26 -13.50 -4.24 -5.38
C PRO A 26 -14.32 -4.86 -6.50
N SER A 27 -14.65 -4.05 -7.50
CA SER A 27 -15.54 -4.53 -8.56
C SER A 27 -14.87 -5.76 -9.17
N LYS A 28 -15.63 -6.81 -9.38
CA LYS A 28 -15.19 -8.00 -10.13
C LYS A 28 -14.56 -7.61 -11.48
N VAL A 29 -14.96 -6.47 -11.99
CA VAL A 29 -14.47 -5.81 -13.19
C VAL A 29 -12.99 -5.43 -13.11
N THR A 30 -12.47 -5.06 -11.93
CA THR A 30 -11.07 -4.61 -11.80
C THR A 30 -10.06 -5.77 -11.86
N PHE A 31 -10.48 -6.99 -11.54
CA PHE A 31 -9.57 -8.13 -11.40
C PHE A 31 -9.69 -9.20 -12.52
N GLY A 32 -10.76 -9.23 -13.31
CA GLY A 32 -11.04 -10.30 -14.27
C GLY A 32 -10.87 -9.90 -15.74
N GLU A 33 -11.70 -8.99 -16.22
CA GLU A 33 -11.80 -8.68 -17.65
C GLU A 33 -10.66 -7.79 -18.17
N TYR A 34 -9.96 -7.08 -17.28
CA TYR A 34 -8.94 -6.08 -17.67
C TYR A 34 -7.54 -6.40 -17.15
N ARG A 35 -7.32 -7.65 -16.81
CA ARG A 35 -6.03 -8.15 -16.36
C ARG A 35 -4.90 -7.80 -17.32
N LEU A 36 -5.16 -7.86 -18.63
CA LEU A 36 -4.18 -7.55 -19.67
C LEU A 36 -3.78 -6.06 -19.61
N LEU A 37 -4.76 -5.15 -19.50
CA LEU A 37 -4.51 -3.71 -19.42
C LEU A 37 -3.69 -3.36 -18.17
N ASN A 38 -4.06 -3.91 -17.03
CA ASN A 38 -3.30 -3.74 -15.80
C ASN A 38 -1.87 -4.28 -15.92
N GLN A 39 -1.69 -5.45 -16.54
CA GLN A 39 -0.36 -6.00 -16.79
C GLN A 39 0.47 -5.11 -17.73
N MET A 40 -0.16 -4.54 -18.76
CA MET A 40 0.53 -3.60 -19.67
C MET A 40 0.97 -2.34 -18.93
N LEU A 41 0.09 -1.77 -18.07
CA LEU A 41 0.45 -0.63 -17.23
C LEU A 41 1.66 -0.95 -16.36
N TYR A 42 1.58 -2.00 -15.55
CA TYR A 42 2.61 -2.34 -14.56
C TYR A 42 3.94 -2.76 -15.20
N ARG A 43 3.94 -3.21 -16.46
CA ARG A 43 5.15 -3.53 -17.21
C ARG A 43 5.74 -2.34 -17.96
N SER A 44 4.98 -1.25 -18.09
CA SER A 44 5.44 -0.08 -18.85
C SER A 44 6.67 0.58 -18.20
N PRO A 45 7.60 1.11 -19.01
CA PRO A 45 8.74 1.84 -18.48
C PRO A 45 8.35 3.07 -17.66
N VAL A 46 7.25 3.73 -18.04
CA VAL A 46 6.70 4.89 -17.32
C VAL A 46 6.28 4.49 -15.91
N TRP A 47 5.50 3.42 -15.79
CA TRP A 47 5.08 2.92 -14.47
C TRP A 47 6.25 2.52 -13.58
N LYS A 48 7.23 1.82 -14.13
CA LYS A 48 8.43 1.41 -13.38
C LYS A 48 9.18 2.61 -12.80
N ARG A 49 9.26 3.69 -13.56
CA ARG A 49 9.90 4.95 -13.11
C ARG A 49 9.07 5.61 -12.00
N ILE A 50 7.76 5.74 -12.19
CA ILE A 50 6.85 6.30 -11.19
C ILE A 50 6.88 5.47 -9.90
N ARG A 51 6.80 4.16 -10.02
CA ARG A 51 6.92 3.24 -8.88
C ARG A 51 8.18 3.49 -8.07
N GLN A 52 9.30 3.64 -8.74
CA GLN A 52 10.59 3.89 -8.08
C GLN A 52 10.61 5.26 -7.36
N GLN A 53 10.03 6.28 -7.98
CA GLN A 53 9.92 7.60 -7.36
C GLN A 53 9.05 7.57 -6.10
N VAL A 54 7.93 6.84 -6.13
CA VAL A 54 7.04 6.70 -4.96
C VAL A 54 7.76 5.97 -3.83
N ILE A 55 8.44 4.86 -4.12
CA ILE A 55 9.20 4.11 -3.11
C ILE A 55 10.30 4.97 -2.48
N LEU A 56 11.02 5.74 -3.28
CA LEU A 56 12.08 6.62 -2.77
C LEU A 56 11.50 7.75 -1.90
N ARG A 57 10.40 8.37 -2.33
CA ARG A 57 9.72 9.40 -1.54
C ARG A 57 9.25 8.87 -0.19
N ASP A 58 8.70 7.66 -0.16
CA ASP A 58 8.12 7.03 1.01
C ASP A 58 9.18 6.28 1.84
N ASP A 59 10.44 6.32 1.42
CA ASP A 59 11.57 5.65 2.07
C ASP A 59 11.37 4.14 2.25
N GLY A 60 10.64 3.51 1.33
CA GLY A 60 10.29 2.09 1.40
C GLY A 60 9.38 1.72 2.58
N CYS A 61 8.73 2.72 3.19
CA CYS A 61 7.84 2.52 4.33
C CYS A 61 6.39 2.32 3.91
N ASP A 62 5.65 1.60 4.72
CA ASP A 62 4.20 1.47 4.61
C ASP A 62 3.54 2.73 5.16
N LEU A 63 2.99 3.57 4.28
CA LEU A 63 2.41 4.84 4.70
C LEU A 63 1.08 4.73 5.43
N ALA A 64 0.40 3.59 5.36
CA ALA A 64 -0.77 3.35 6.18
C ALA A 64 -0.41 2.90 7.61
N MET A 65 0.77 2.32 7.75
CA MET A 65 1.38 1.97 9.05
C MET A 65 2.50 2.98 9.32
N PRO A 66 2.24 4.13 9.98
CA PRO A 66 3.19 5.24 10.01
C PRO A 66 4.63 4.82 10.24
N ASP A 67 5.47 5.09 9.25
CA ASP A 67 6.92 4.88 9.28
C ASP A 67 7.40 3.43 9.49
N ARG A 68 6.57 2.43 9.19
CA ARG A 68 7.00 1.03 9.23
C ARG A 68 7.74 0.66 7.95
N PRO A 69 9.06 0.36 8.01
CA PRO A 69 9.79 -0.11 6.84
C PRO A 69 9.23 -1.44 6.33
N ILE A 70 9.02 -1.56 5.03
CA ILE A 70 8.64 -2.82 4.39
C ILE A 70 9.92 -3.61 4.12
N GLY A 71 9.92 -4.93 4.41
CA GLY A 71 11.10 -5.78 4.25
C GLY A 71 12.00 -5.85 5.48
N ALA A 72 11.61 -5.21 6.57
CA ALA A 72 12.36 -5.26 7.83
C ALA A 72 12.14 -6.56 8.63
N ASP A 73 11.05 -7.26 8.38
CA ASP A 73 10.74 -8.53 9.02
C ASP A 73 11.44 -9.69 8.27
N THR A 74 12.29 -10.40 8.95
CA THR A 74 13.05 -11.53 8.38
C THR A 74 12.35 -12.88 8.54
N ASP A 75 11.19 -12.92 9.21
CA ASP A 75 10.44 -14.16 9.38
C ASP A 75 9.87 -14.65 8.04
N PRO A 76 10.26 -15.85 7.57
CA PRO A 76 9.77 -16.40 6.30
C PRO A 76 8.25 -16.59 6.25
N SER A 77 7.60 -16.75 7.40
CA SER A 77 6.13 -16.87 7.48
C SER A 77 5.42 -15.55 7.16
N HIS A 78 6.13 -14.45 7.31
CA HIS A 78 5.63 -13.08 7.09
C HIS A 78 5.96 -12.50 5.71
N ARG A 79 6.52 -13.28 4.78
CA ARG A 79 6.94 -12.78 3.45
C ARG A 79 5.85 -12.04 2.68
N LYS A 80 4.60 -12.40 2.85
CA LYS A 80 3.47 -11.70 2.22
C LYS A 80 3.32 -10.27 2.72
N TYR A 81 3.70 -10.02 3.98
CA TYR A 81 3.61 -8.71 4.62
C TYR A 81 4.75 -7.78 4.21
N GLU A 82 5.81 -8.32 3.64
CA GLU A 82 7.02 -7.60 3.30
C GLU A 82 7.12 -7.26 1.81
N ARG A 83 6.06 -7.50 1.06
CA ARG A 83 5.99 -7.16 -0.36
C ARG A 83 5.54 -5.72 -0.53
N ILE A 84 6.32 -4.93 -1.26
CA ILE A 84 5.99 -3.54 -1.62
C ILE A 84 4.96 -3.53 -2.73
N ILE A 85 3.87 -2.81 -2.49
CA ILE A 85 2.83 -2.50 -3.47
C ILE A 85 2.66 -0.99 -3.56
N ILE A 86 2.47 -0.48 -4.78
CA ILE A 86 2.07 0.91 -4.99
C ILE A 86 0.55 0.94 -5.13
N HIS A 87 -0.07 1.69 -4.23
CA HIS A 87 -1.51 1.80 -4.12
C HIS A 87 -2.00 3.17 -4.59
N HIS A 88 -3.06 3.19 -5.38
CA HIS A 88 -3.76 4.42 -5.75
C HIS A 88 -4.72 4.80 -4.61
N ILE A 89 -4.52 5.98 -4.02
CA ILE A 89 -5.36 6.50 -2.92
C ILE A 89 -6.82 6.65 -3.38
N ASN A 90 -7.00 7.20 -4.58
CA ASN A 90 -8.28 7.23 -5.26
C ASN A 90 -8.29 6.14 -6.33
N PRO A 91 -9.26 5.22 -6.32
CA PRO A 91 -9.34 4.17 -7.33
C PRO A 91 -9.33 4.73 -8.75
N ILE A 92 -8.55 4.09 -9.62
CA ILE A 92 -8.51 4.43 -11.04
C ILE A 92 -9.47 3.55 -11.82
N THR A 93 -10.00 4.11 -12.92
CA THR A 93 -10.85 3.36 -13.83
C THR A 93 -10.06 2.81 -15.01
N ILE A 94 -10.64 1.83 -15.69
CA ILE A 94 -10.06 1.26 -16.90
C ILE A 94 -9.93 2.27 -18.01
N GLU A 95 -10.91 3.13 -18.15
CA GLU A 95 -10.89 4.20 -19.12
C GLU A 95 -9.70 5.13 -18.89
N GLN A 96 -9.42 5.48 -17.63
CA GLN A 96 -8.25 6.28 -17.27
C GLN A 96 -6.94 5.58 -17.63
N VAL A 97 -6.85 4.27 -17.40
CA VAL A 97 -5.67 3.48 -17.78
C VAL A 97 -5.53 3.43 -19.30
N SER A 98 -6.62 3.15 -20.02
CA SER A 98 -6.61 3.05 -21.49
C SER A 98 -6.22 4.35 -22.16
N ASN A 99 -6.67 5.48 -21.59
CA ASN A 99 -6.40 6.82 -22.12
C ASN A 99 -5.08 7.41 -21.61
N SER A 100 -4.31 6.67 -20.80
CA SER A 100 -3.11 7.17 -20.15
C SER A 100 -3.36 8.47 -19.38
N ASP A 101 -4.47 8.54 -18.67
CA ASP A 101 -4.86 9.71 -17.89
C ASP A 101 -3.76 10.06 -16.88
N PRO A 102 -3.38 11.33 -16.76
CA PRO A 102 -2.36 11.77 -15.80
C PRO A 102 -2.61 11.32 -14.36
N VAL A 103 -3.86 11.16 -13.94
CA VAL A 103 -4.21 10.70 -12.58
C VAL A 103 -3.65 9.31 -12.23
N VAL A 104 -3.43 8.46 -13.26
CA VAL A 104 -2.86 7.13 -13.10
C VAL A 104 -1.41 7.21 -12.60
N TYR A 105 -0.71 8.27 -12.98
CA TYR A 105 0.71 8.50 -12.72
C TYR A 105 0.96 9.62 -11.70
N ASP A 106 -0.09 10.21 -11.13
CA ASP A 106 0.04 11.33 -10.20
C ASP A 106 0.64 10.85 -8.87
N LEU A 107 1.80 11.39 -8.54
CA LEU A 107 2.49 11.07 -7.28
C LEU A 107 1.64 11.40 -6.05
N ASN A 108 0.75 12.39 -6.12
CA ASN A 108 -0.18 12.72 -5.03
C ASN A 108 -1.31 11.68 -4.86
N ASN A 109 -1.52 10.84 -5.85
CA ASN A 109 -2.49 9.75 -5.82
C ASN A 109 -1.88 8.39 -5.52
N LEU A 110 -0.57 8.31 -5.31
CA LEU A 110 0.16 7.06 -5.16
C LEU A 110 0.88 7.00 -3.82
N ILE A 111 0.84 5.85 -3.17
CA ILE A 111 1.57 5.57 -1.93
C ILE A 111 2.18 4.18 -1.93
N THR A 112 3.24 4.01 -1.14
CA THR A 112 3.83 2.71 -0.84
C THR A 112 3.10 2.06 0.33
N VAL A 113 2.67 0.83 0.15
CA VAL A 113 2.05 0.00 1.20
C VAL A 113 2.57 -1.43 1.14
N SER A 114 2.45 -2.17 2.24
CA SER A 114 2.66 -3.61 2.23
C SER A 114 1.48 -4.34 1.59
N HIS A 115 1.70 -5.58 1.17
CA HIS A 115 0.62 -6.42 0.62
C HIS A 115 -0.56 -6.54 1.60
N ASN A 116 -0.31 -6.71 2.88
CA ASN A 116 -1.35 -6.81 3.88
C ASN A 116 -2.15 -5.53 4.04
N THR A 117 -1.47 -4.40 4.09
CA THR A 117 -2.13 -3.10 4.15
C THR A 117 -2.98 -2.87 2.91
N HIS A 118 -2.50 -3.23 1.73
CA HIS A 118 -3.25 -3.15 0.49
C HIS A 118 -4.54 -4.00 0.55
N GLU A 119 -4.46 -5.24 1.03
CA GLU A 119 -5.64 -6.08 1.22
C GLU A 119 -6.60 -5.50 2.28
N ALA A 120 -6.08 -5.01 3.39
CA ALA A 120 -6.91 -4.38 4.44
C ALA A 120 -7.68 -3.18 3.92
N ILE A 121 -7.07 -2.34 3.09
CA ILE A 121 -7.73 -1.19 2.45
C ILE A 121 -8.85 -1.66 1.52
N HIS A 122 -8.57 -2.62 0.64
CA HIS A 122 -9.52 -3.09 -0.37
C HIS A 122 -10.69 -3.86 0.22
N TYR A 123 -10.45 -4.69 1.22
CA TYR A 123 -11.50 -5.47 1.89
C TYR A 123 -12.10 -4.74 3.09
N SER A 124 -11.61 -3.56 3.42
CA SER A 124 -11.99 -2.78 4.62
C SER A 124 -11.90 -3.60 5.91
N ASP A 125 -10.97 -4.53 5.96
CA ASP A 125 -10.77 -5.46 7.06
C ASP A 125 -9.40 -5.24 7.72
N ALA A 126 -9.39 -4.45 8.79
CA ALA A 126 -8.18 -4.17 9.55
C ALA A 126 -7.65 -5.39 10.33
N SER A 127 -8.42 -6.48 10.45
CA SER A 127 -7.98 -7.71 11.10
C SER A 127 -6.90 -8.46 10.30
N ILE A 128 -6.81 -8.19 9.01
CA ILE A 128 -5.75 -8.69 8.12
C ILE A 128 -4.39 -8.10 8.52
N LEU A 129 -4.40 -6.91 9.09
CA LEU A 129 -3.21 -6.29 9.65
C LEU A 129 -2.89 -6.99 10.96
N ILE A 130 -1.74 -7.64 11.01
CA ILE A 130 -1.26 -8.17 12.28
C ILE A 130 -1.03 -6.98 13.19
N PRO A 131 -1.83 -6.80 14.24
CA PRO A 131 -1.46 -5.84 15.25
C PRO A 131 -0.10 -6.31 15.75
N SER A 132 0.89 -5.45 15.64
CA SER A 132 2.12 -5.62 16.40
C SER A 132 1.74 -5.49 17.87
N LYS A 133 1.19 -6.56 18.45
CA LYS A 133 1.08 -6.64 19.89
C LYS A 133 2.50 -6.47 20.41
N PRO A 134 2.76 -5.48 21.26
CA PRO A 134 4.04 -5.42 21.94
C PRO A 134 4.24 -6.81 22.54
N THR A 135 5.26 -7.52 22.08
CA THR A 135 5.63 -8.78 22.69
C THR A 135 6.03 -8.43 24.11
N GLU A 136 5.28 -8.93 25.09
CA GLU A 136 5.70 -8.80 26.48
C GLU A 136 7.09 -9.38 26.59
N ARG A 137 8.05 -8.51 26.87
CA ARG A 137 9.43 -8.94 27.06
C ARG A 137 9.59 -9.41 28.50
N PHE A 138 9.88 -10.69 28.65
CA PHE A 138 10.26 -11.25 29.92
C PHE A 138 11.75 -11.00 30.18
N LYS A 139 12.12 -10.92 31.46
CA LYS A 139 13.52 -10.79 31.88
C LYS A 139 14.31 -11.98 31.34
N GLY A 140 15.24 -11.73 30.43
CA GLY A 140 16.02 -12.76 29.75
C GLY A 140 15.75 -12.93 28.27
N ASP A 141 14.69 -12.29 27.71
CA ASP A 141 14.36 -12.35 26.27
C ASP A 141 15.33 -11.53 25.40
N THR A 142 16.08 -10.63 26.01
CA THR A 142 17.10 -9.86 25.30
C THR A 142 18.41 -10.64 25.39
N LYS A 143 18.86 -11.20 24.27
CA LYS A 143 20.24 -11.66 24.18
C LYS A 143 21.15 -10.46 24.38
N LEU A 144 21.78 -10.44 25.52
CA LEU A 144 22.95 -9.58 25.74
C LEU A 144 24.11 -10.24 25.01
N TRP A 145 24.55 -9.66 23.93
CA TRP A 145 25.83 -9.97 23.29
C TRP A 145 26.93 -9.23 23.97
#